data_69a7c2d5f5bd021cf6baf02e0bb32552
#
_entry.id   69a7c2d5f5bd021cf6baf02e0bb32552
#
_cell.length_a   1.000
_cell.length_b   1.000
_cell.length_c   1.000
_cell.angle_alpha   90.00
_cell.angle_beta   90.00
_cell.angle_gamma   90.00
#
_symmetry.space_group_name_H-M   'P 1'
#
loop_
_entity.id
_entity.type
_entity.pdbx_description
1 polymer ?
#
loop_
_entity_poly.entity_id
_entity_poly.type
_entity_poly.pdbx_seq_one_letter_code
_entity_poly.pdbx_strand_id
1 'polypeptide(L)'
;MKKLFMSIGAVSLMLLLSACNAGRSDYELMQSQKPVKTEAKRAIGKIEYLIQPNDRLSVLIYQYPELTPTDMNTKGLLVNSRGYISLPLIHQVKVAGYSQSGAARMLESRYKKYLTDPSLNLEVINKRIYVLGEVKSQGVVQLENEHMTILQAVASAGGLTDHAQRDSVYILNQDGQRNMRLRKVDLTSFASLQATNLMVKPNDIIYVQPNKWKQFRVASDDFTSPFVTITKIAAPFVTLKYLFRD
;
A
#
# COMPACT_ATOMS: atom_id res chain seq x y z
N MET A 1 -46.81 -29.36 -30.28
CA MET A 1 -46.54 -28.79 -28.95
C MET A 1 -45.28 -29.42 -28.29
N LYS A 2 -45.06 -30.73 -28.29
CA LYS A 2 -43.88 -31.40 -27.66
C LYS A 2 -42.53 -30.91 -28.23
N LYS A 3 -42.39 -30.67 -29.54
CA LYS A 3 -41.15 -30.20 -30.16
C LYS A 3 -40.79 -28.75 -29.80
N LEU A 4 -41.77 -27.89 -29.55
CA LEU A 4 -41.59 -26.50 -29.17
C LEU A 4 -41.04 -26.38 -27.70
N PHE A 5 -41.57 -27.22 -26.78
CA PHE A 5 -41.11 -27.26 -25.40
C PHE A 5 -39.66 -27.81 -25.28
N MET A 6 -39.28 -28.77 -26.17
CA MET A 6 -37.93 -29.33 -26.16
C MET A 6 -36.88 -28.31 -26.67
N SER A 7 -37.25 -27.41 -27.61
CA SER A 7 -36.34 -26.36 -28.11
C SER A 7 -36.13 -25.23 -27.09
N ILE A 8 -37.18 -24.86 -26.36
CA ILE A 8 -37.09 -23.83 -25.30
C ILE A 8 -36.23 -24.32 -24.11
N GLY A 9 -36.38 -25.62 -23.74
CA GLY A 9 -35.53 -26.23 -22.71
C GLY A 9 -34.04 -26.28 -23.07
N ALA A 10 -33.73 -26.59 -24.35
CA ALA A 10 -32.35 -26.62 -24.84
C ALA A 10 -31.67 -25.24 -24.88
N VAL A 11 -32.43 -24.21 -25.28
CA VAL A 11 -31.94 -22.82 -25.29
C VAL A 11 -31.72 -22.28 -23.84
N SER A 12 -32.63 -22.64 -22.92
CA SER A 12 -32.48 -22.27 -21.51
C SER A 12 -31.24 -22.96 -20.86
N LEU A 13 -30.97 -24.21 -21.22
CA LEU A 13 -29.80 -24.97 -20.73
C LEU A 13 -28.50 -24.40 -21.30
N MET A 14 -28.47 -23.94 -22.56
CA MET A 14 -27.29 -23.29 -23.17
C MET A 14 -26.99 -21.92 -22.55
N LEU A 15 -28.00 -21.16 -22.16
CA LEU A 15 -27.81 -19.88 -21.47
C LEU A 15 -27.27 -20.04 -20.05
N LEU A 16 -27.57 -21.14 -19.38
CA LEU A 16 -27.03 -21.44 -18.05
C LEU A 16 -25.57 -21.90 -18.09
N LEU A 17 -25.10 -22.48 -19.19
CA LEU A 17 -23.71 -22.94 -19.36
C LEU A 17 -22.75 -21.80 -19.72
N SER A 18 -23.22 -20.68 -20.28
CA SER A 18 -22.40 -19.53 -20.61
C SER A 18 -22.11 -18.61 -19.40
N ALA A 19 -22.80 -18.78 -18.28
CA ALA A 19 -22.62 -17.97 -17.08
C ALA A 19 -21.37 -18.33 -16.24
N CYS A 20 -20.71 -19.47 -16.52
CA CYS A 20 -19.60 -19.96 -15.70
C CYS A 20 -18.21 -19.38 -16.02
N ASN A 21 -18.09 -18.44 -16.95
CA ASN A 21 -16.77 -17.92 -17.35
C ASN A 21 -16.41 -16.52 -16.82
N ALA A 22 -17.20 -15.96 -15.93
CA ALA A 22 -16.98 -14.63 -15.38
C ALA A 22 -16.47 -14.73 -13.93
N GLY A 23 -15.20 -14.96 -13.70
CA GLY A 23 -14.70 -14.91 -12.33
C GLY A 23 -13.30 -15.47 -12.06
N ARG A 24 -12.60 -15.92 -13.09
CA ARG A 24 -11.29 -16.55 -12.87
C ARG A 24 -10.13 -15.56 -12.72
N SER A 25 -10.28 -14.33 -13.20
CA SER A 25 -9.21 -13.31 -13.18
C SER A 25 -8.98 -12.67 -11.81
N ASP A 26 -9.99 -12.69 -10.92
CA ASP A 26 -9.91 -11.96 -9.65
C ASP A 26 -9.01 -12.67 -8.61
N TYR A 27 -8.73 -13.96 -8.82
CA TYR A 27 -7.91 -14.79 -7.91
C TYR A 27 -6.48 -15.04 -8.43
N GLU A 28 -6.16 -14.59 -9.64
CA GLU A 28 -4.84 -14.76 -10.21
C GLU A 28 -3.87 -13.75 -9.59
N LEU A 29 -2.78 -14.26 -9.03
CA LEU A 29 -1.63 -13.48 -8.62
C LEU A 29 -0.42 -14.02 -9.37
N MET A 30 0.29 -13.17 -10.12
CA MET A 30 1.51 -13.54 -10.86
C MET A 30 1.35 -14.66 -11.91
N GLN A 31 0.15 -14.94 -12.41
CA GLN A 31 -0.11 -16.06 -13.33
C GLN A 31 -0.34 -15.63 -14.77
N SER A 32 -0.58 -14.36 -15.01
CA SER A 32 -0.84 -13.86 -16.37
C SER A 32 0.43 -13.85 -17.21
N GLN A 33 0.48 -14.73 -18.22
CA GLN A 33 1.56 -14.82 -19.21
C GLN A 33 1.42 -13.79 -20.35
N LYS A 34 0.86 -12.60 -20.08
CA LYS A 34 0.85 -11.55 -21.11
C LYS A 34 2.28 -11.26 -21.54
N PRO A 35 2.56 -11.23 -22.86
CA PRO A 35 3.92 -11.00 -23.33
C PRO A 35 4.43 -9.66 -22.80
N VAL A 36 5.58 -9.71 -22.15
CA VAL A 36 6.30 -8.53 -21.68
C VAL A 36 6.77 -7.78 -22.93
N LYS A 37 6.19 -6.64 -23.22
CA LYS A 37 6.90 -5.66 -24.05
C LYS A 37 8.09 -5.21 -23.23
N THR A 38 9.26 -5.72 -23.55
CA THR A 38 10.53 -5.31 -22.96
C THR A 38 10.77 -3.86 -23.35
N GLU A 39 10.14 -2.93 -22.61
CA GLU A 39 10.58 -1.55 -22.69
C GLU A 39 11.97 -1.51 -22.04
N ALA A 40 12.91 -0.95 -22.80
CA ALA A 40 14.32 -0.90 -22.47
C ALA A 40 14.54 -0.63 -20.97
N LYS A 41 15.42 -1.43 -20.36
CA LYS A 41 16.02 -1.25 -19.04
C LYS A 41 16.27 0.24 -18.77
N ARG A 42 15.28 0.97 -18.28
CA ARG A 42 15.57 2.24 -17.62
C ARG A 42 16.40 1.86 -16.41
N ALA A 43 17.67 2.25 -16.45
CA ALA A 43 18.58 2.09 -15.33
C ALA A 43 17.80 2.45 -14.07
N ILE A 44 17.79 1.54 -13.09
CA ILE A 44 17.27 1.83 -11.75
C ILE A 44 18.19 2.92 -11.24
N GLY A 45 17.81 4.18 -11.48
CA GLY A 45 18.48 5.31 -10.88
C GLY A 45 18.47 5.05 -9.38
N LYS A 46 19.60 5.21 -8.72
CA LYS A 46 19.72 5.04 -7.28
C LYS A 46 18.64 5.89 -6.62
N ILE A 47 17.53 5.24 -6.22
CA ILE A 47 16.40 5.91 -5.57
C ILE A 47 16.84 6.10 -4.12
N GLU A 48 17.57 7.15 -3.85
CA GLU A 48 18.01 7.50 -2.52
C GLU A 48 16.93 8.36 -1.85
N TYR A 49 16.55 8.00 -0.63
CA TYR A 49 15.58 8.79 0.14
C TYR A 49 16.22 10.13 0.55
N LEU A 50 15.54 11.22 0.31
CA LEU A 50 15.95 12.54 0.77
C LEU A 50 15.22 12.89 2.06
N ILE A 51 15.97 13.28 3.08
CA ILE A 51 15.46 13.69 4.40
C ILE A 51 14.44 14.81 4.23
N GLN A 52 13.29 14.67 4.91
CA GLN A 52 12.18 15.62 4.86
C GLN A 52 11.92 16.22 6.25
N PRO A 53 11.23 17.38 6.32
CA PRO A 53 10.67 17.86 7.58
C PRO A 53 9.75 16.80 8.21
N ASN A 54 9.78 16.69 9.53
CA ASN A 54 9.11 15.67 10.37
C ASN A 54 9.77 14.27 10.36
N ASP A 55 10.86 14.07 9.63
CA ASP A 55 11.68 12.87 9.82
C ASP A 55 12.33 12.87 11.21
N ARG A 56 12.55 11.68 11.75
CA ARG A 56 13.35 11.46 12.96
C ARG A 56 14.66 10.80 12.58
N LEU A 57 15.75 11.45 12.96
CA LEU A 57 17.10 11.01 12.64
C LEU A 57 17.77 10.43 13.86
N SER A 58 18.15 9.15 13.79
CA SER A 58 19.16 8.59 14.67
C SER A 58 20.52 9.08 14.21
N VAL A 59 21.30 9.63 15.10
CA VAL A 59 22.65 10.14 14.82
C VAL A 59 23.59 9.50 15.83
N LEU A 60 24.64 8.83 15.35
CA LEU A 60 25.66 8.18 16.17
C LEU A 60 27.03 8.69 15.75
N ILE A 61 27.80 9.23 16.70
CA ILE A 61 29.21 9.60 16.51
C ILE A 61 30.07 8.57 17.24
N TYR A 62 30.74 7.70 16.47
CA TYR A 62 31.34 6.47 17.02
C TYR A 62 32.40 6.70 18.09
N GLN A 63 33.26 7.69 17.94
CA GLN A 63 34.35 7.96 18.89
C GLN A 63 33.95 8.90 20.03
N TYR A 64 32.75 9.47 20.00
CA TYR A 64 32.28 10.50 20.94
C TYR A 64 30.85 10.19 21.42
N PRO A 65 30.64 9.07 22.15
CA PRO A 65 29.30 8.66 22.56
C PRO A 65 28.62 9.66 23.48
N GLU A 66 29.38 10.51 24.20
CA GLU A 66 28.87 11.57 25.05
C GLU A 66 28.14 12.67 24.27
N LEU A 67 28.42 12.83 22.97
CA LEU A 67 27.73 13.77 22.09
C LEU A 67 26.46 13.19 21.48
N THR A 68 26.22 11.89 21.67
CA THR A 68 25.02 11.19 21.19
C THR A 68 24.32 10.44 22.32
N PRO A 69 23.62 11.14 23.24
CA PRO A 69 22.85 10.52 24.30
C PRO A 69 21.91 9.45 23.75
N THR A 70 21.61 8.42 24.55
CA THR A 70 20.77 7.29 24.16
C THR A 70 19.43 7.73 23.57
N ASP A 71 18.84 8.80 24.08
CA ASP A 71 17.59 9.37 23.58
C ASP A 71 17.71 9.89 22.15
N MET A 72 18.84 10.45 21.76
CA MET A 72 19.10 10.88 20.39
C MET A 72 19.16 9.72 19.41
N ASN A 73 19.68 8.59 19.86
CA ASN A 73 19.81 7.39 19.04
C ASN A 73 18.50 6.61 18.95
N THR A 74 17.78 6.44 20.07
CA THR A 74 16.57 5.61 20.14
C THR A 74 15.30 6.33 19.74
N LYS A 75 15.10 7.57 20.23
CA LYS A 75 13.93 8.40 19.88
C LYS A 75 14.12 9.23 18.61
N GLY A 76 15.39 9.43 18.22
CA GLY A 76 15.79 10.26 17.10
C GLY A 76 15.54 11.77 17.27
N LEU A 77 16.32 12.57 16.56
CA LEU A 77 16.14 14.00 16.46
C LEU A 77 15.08 14.35 15.43
N LEU A 78 14.11 15.17 15.80
CA LEU A 78 13.08 15.62 14.88
C LEU A 78 13.63 16.69 13.93
N VAL A 79 13.50 16.46 12.63
CA VAL A 79 13.74 17.47 11.60
C VAL A 79 12.57 18.47 11.66
N ASN A 80 12.87 19.73 12.00
CA ASN A 80 11.83 20.75 12.12
C ASN A 80 11.22 21.14 10.76
N SER A 81 10.16 21.95 10.76
CA SER A 81 9.45 22.37 9.55
C SER A 81 10.31 23.12 8.53
N ARG A 82 11.42 23.73 8.97
CA ARG A 82 12.40 24.41 8.11
C ARG A 82 13.52 23.49 7.61
N GLY A 83 13.51 22.21 8.03
CA GLY A 83 14.48 21.20 7.61
C GLY A 83 15.77 21.15 8.43
N TYR A 84 15.77 21.64 9.67
CA TYR A 84 16.93 21.68 10.54
C TYR A 84 16.82 20.71 11.69
N ILE A 85 17.96 20.20 12.17
CA ILE A 85 18.12 19.51 13.45
C ILE A 85 19.09 20.30 14.34
N SER A 86 19.03 20.07 15.67
CA SER A 86 19.96 20.65 16.64
C SER A 86 20.90 19.57 17.15
N LEU A 87 22.19 19.83 17.08
CA LEU A 87 23.26 18.92 17.51
C LEU A 87 24.23 19.62 18.46
N PRO A 88 24.83 18.92 19.42
CA PRO A 88 25.90 19.47 20.26
C PRO A 88 27.04 20.07 19.41
N LEU A 89 27.70 21.09 19.89
CA LEU A 89 28.84 21.78 19.28
C LEU A 89 28.53 22.53 17.97
N ILE A 90 27.77 21.93 17.05
CA ILE A 90 27.49 22.50 15.72
C ILE A 90 26.10 23.16 15.60
N HIS A 91 25.33 23.15 16.69
CA HIS A 91 24.02 23.79 16.83
C HIS A 91 23.01 23.37 15.75
N GLN A 92 22.34 24.34 15.11
CA GLN A 92 21.32 24.08 14.10
C GLN A 92 21.95 23.83 12.72
N VAL A 93 21.63 22.69 12.13
CA VAL A 93 22.14 22.27 10.82
C VAL A 93 20.98 21.88 9.93
N LYS A 94 20.96 22.39 8.70
CA LYS A 94 20.00 22.01 7.67
C LYS A 94 20.37 20.63 7.13
N VAL A 95 19.43 19.67 7.25
CA VAL A 95 19.60 18.29 6.76
C VAL A 95 18.55 17.90 5.73
N ALA A 96 17.42 18.59 5.69
CA ALA A 96 16.39 18.31 4.68
C ALA A 96 16.92 18.56 3.26
N GLY A 97 16.60 17.62 2.35
CA GLY A 97 17.06 17.61 0.97
C GLY A 97 18.38 16.85 0.75
N TYR A 98 19.06 16.44 1.80
CA TYR A 98 20.21 15.52 1.71
C TYR A 98 19.75 14.08 1.81
N SER A 99 20.49 13.17 1.19
CA SER A 99 20.39 11.74 1.50
C SER A 99 21.03 11.44 2.86
N GLN A 100 20.74 10.30 3.46
CA GLN A 100 21.32 9.89 4.75
C GLN A 100 22.85 9.95 4.69
N SER A 101 23.45 9.35 3.65
CA SER A 101 24.89 9.38 3.44
C SER A 101 25.46 10.78 3.16
N GLY A 102 24.70 11.60 2.44
CA GLY A 102 25.08 12.97 2.15
C GLY A 102 25.06 13.86 3.41
N ALA A 103 24.03 13.71 4.25
CA ALA A 103 23.90 14.41 5.52
C ALA A 103 25.01 13.98 6.48
N ALA A 104 25.31 12.68 6.59
CA ALA A 104 26.40 12.18 7.43
C ALA A 104 27.74 12.85 7.08
N ARG A 105 28.14 12.81 5.81
CA ARG A 105 29.39 13.45 5.35
C ARG A 105 29.42 14.97 5.61
N MET A 106 28.30 15.64 5.42
CA MET A 106 28.18 17.07 5.68
C MET A 106 28.36 17.37 7.18
N LEU A 107 27.76 16.56 8.05
CA LEU A 107 27.90 16.70 9.51
C LEU A 107 29.32 16.38 9.98
N GLU A 108 29.95 15.33 9.47
CA GLU A 108 31.37 14.98 9.74
C GLU A 108 32.29 16.18 9.40
N SER A 109 32.08 16.78 8.22
CA SER A 109 32.87 17.96 7.82
C SER A 109 32.70 19.14 8.80
N ARG A 110 31.50 19.34 9.37
CA ARG A 110 31.28 20.39 10.38
C ARG A 110 31.90 20.06 11.72
N TYR A 111 31.84 18.79 12.14
CA TYR A 111 32.43 18.32 13.40
C TYR A 111 33.97 18.34 13.39
N LYS A 112 34.63 18.22 12.23
CA LYS A 112 36.11 18.33 12.11
C LYS A 112 36.69 19.61 12.69
N LYS A 113 35.89 20.66 12.90
CA LYS A 113 36.33 21.89 13.58
C LYS A 113 36.49 21.71 15.09
N TYR A 114 35.85 20.71 15.67
CA TYR A 114 35.75 20.49 17.12
C TYR A 114 36.28 19.12 17.55
N LEU A 115 36.29 18.14 16.65
CA LEU A 115 36.63 16.76 16.92
C LEU A 115 37.71 16.29 15.98
N THR A 116 38.59 15.38 16.48
CA THR A 116 39.62 14.73 15.68
C THR A 116 39.01 13.52 14.99
N ASP A 117 39.04 13.46 13.67
CA ASP A 117 38.58 12.36 12.81
C ASP A 117 37.19 11.82 13.17
N PRO A 118 36.14 12.66 13.17
CA PRO A 118 34.78 12.24 13.52
C PRO A 118 34.21 11.31 12.43
N SER A 119 33.71 10.15 12.83
CA SER A 119 32.94 9.22 12.00
C SER A 119 31.51 9.17 12.49
N LEU A 120 30.55 9.36 11.57
CA LEU A 120 29.14 9.56 11.92
C LEU A 120 28.22 8.64 11.09
N ASN A 121 27.31 7.96 11.79
CA ASN A 121 26.17 7.30 11.16
C ASN A 121 24.91 8.14 11.34
N LEU A 122 24.12 8.23 10.27
CA LEU A 122 22.84 8.94 10.30
C LEU A 122 21.78 8.08 9.60
N GLU A 123 20.68 7.83 10.31
CA GLU A 123 19.58 7.03 9.80
C GLU A 123 18.23 7.68 10.09
N VAL A 124 17.31 7.63 9.11
CA VAL A 124 15.90 8.01 9.33
C VAL A 124 15.17 6.82 9.93
N ILE A 125 14.67 6.96 11.17
CA ILE A 125 14.10 5.86 11.95
C ILE A 125 12.58 5.79 11.92
N ASN A 126 11.87 6.78 11.37
CA ASN A 126 10.41 6.81 11.29
C ASN A 126 9.86 6.66 9.87
N LYS A 127 10.62 6.01 8.99
CA LYS A 127 10.16 5.69 7.64
C LYS A 127 8.95 4.76 7.69
N ARG A 128 7.87 5.12 7.01
CA ARG A 128 6.62 4.36 6.99
C ARG A 128 5.89 4.55 5.67
N ILE A 129 5.04 3.60 5.35
CA ILE A 129 4.05 3.66 4.27
C ILE A 129 2.66 3.40 4.84
N TYR A 130 1.65 3.69 4.05
CA TYR A 130 0.26 3.46 4.42
C TYR A 130 -0.35 2.45 3.46
N VAL A 131 -1.02 1.42 3.99
CA VAL A 131 -1.70 0.40 3.19
C VAL A 131 -3.18 0.44 3.52
N LEU A 132 -4.01 0.69 2.51
CA LEU A 132 -5.44 0.93 2.63
C LEU A 132 -6.23 0.08 1.62
N GLY A 133 -7.51 -0.14 1.89
CA GLY A 133 -8.44 -0.84 1.00
C GLY A 133 -8.52 -2.34 1.26
N GLU A 134 -8.54 -3.16 0.23
CA GLU A 134 -8.79 -4.61 0.31
C GLU A 134 -7.54 -5.41 0.73
N VAL A 135 -7.04 -5.13 1.92
CA VAL A 135 -6.02 -5.90 2.64
C VAL A 135 -6.56 -6.37 3.99
N LYS A 136 -5.99 -7.42 4.56
CA LYS A 136 -6.48 -7.98 5.83
C LYS A 136 -6.29 -7.03 7.01
N SER A 137 -5.17 -6.28 7.03
CA SER A 137 -4.83 -5.32 8.09
C SER A 137 -4.45 -3.99 7.46
N GLN A 138 -5.40 -3.06 7.41
CA GLN A 138 -5.15 -1.70 6.93
C GLN A 138 -4.36 -0.91 7.98
N GLY A 139 -3.48 -0.03 7.53
CA GLY A 139 -2.77 0.84 8.46
C GLY A 139 -1.38 1.23 8.02
N VAL A 140 -0.55 1.51 9.01
CA VAL A 140 0.83 1.94 8.85
C VAL A 140 1.75 0.72 8.83
N VAL A 141 2.63 0.66 7.85
CA VAL A 141 3.71 -0.33 7.76
C VAL A 141 5.04 0.40 7.89
N GLN A 142 5.85 0.01 8.86
CA GLN A 142 7.21 0.57 9.05
C GLN A 142 8.15 0.04 7.98
N LEU A 143 9.05 0.89 7.50
CA LEU A 143 10.12 0.48 6.61
C LEU A 143 11.42 0.33 7.40
N GLU A 144 11.84 -0.90 7.58
CA GLU A 144 13.15 -1.21 8.21
C GLU A 144 14.31 -0.85 7.28
N ASN A 145 14.12 -0.97 5.98
CA ASN A 145 15.11 -0.63 4.95
C ASN A 145 14.73 0.66 4.21
N GLU A 146 15.64 1.17 3.39
CA GLU A 146 15.36 2.35 2.54
C GLU A 146 14.28 2.10 1.50
N HIS A 147 14.08 0.84 1.12
CA HIS A 147 13.15 0.42 0.08
C HIS A 147 12.37 -0.81 0.52
N MET A 148 11.11 -0.84 0.11
CA MET A 148 10.21 -1.97 0.23
C MET A 148 9.50 -2.15 -1.11
N THR A 149 9.15 -3.38 -1.45
CA THR A 149 8.30 -3.63 -2.62
C THR A 149 6.83 -3.59 -2.22
N ILE A 150 5.95 -3.29 -3.17
CA ILE A 150 4.50 -3.35 -2.94
C ILE A 150 4.05 -4.73 -2.45
N LEU A 151 4.71 -5.81 -2.90
CA LEU A 151 4.40 -7.17 -2.45
C LEU A 151 4.76 -7.38 -0.98
N GLN A 152 5.91 -6.88 -0.55
CA GLN A 152 6.30 -6.89 0.86
C GLN A 152 5.34 -6.06 1.71
N ALA A 153 4.95 -4.88 1.23
CA ALA A 153 3.99 -4.02 1.92
C ALA A 153 2.62 -4.70 2.09
N VAL A 154 2.12 -5.33 1.03
CA VAL A 154 0.86 -6.09 1.09
C VAL A 154 0.99 -7.30 2.01
N ALA A 155 2.13 -8.01 1.98
CA ALA A 155 2.39 -9.13 2.88
C ALA A 155 2.41 -8.68 4.35
N SER A 156 3.05 -7.55 4.67
CA SER A 156 3.06 -6.94 6.01
C SER A 156 1.65 -6.53 6.47
N ALA A 157 0.77 -6.18 5.53
CA ALA A 157 -0.65 -5.92 5.79
C ALA A 157 -1.50 -7.21 5.88
N GLY A 158 -0.88 -8.38 6.04
CA GLY A 158 -1.56 -9.68 6.16
C GLY A 158 -2.07 -10.26 4.82
N GLY A 159 -1.71 -9.68 3.69
CA GLY A 159 -2.12 -10.09 2.35
C GLY A 159 -3.40 -9.42 1.85
N LEU A 160 -3.74 -9.70 0.62
CA LEU A 160 -4.96 -9.23 -0.03
C LEU A 160 -6.19 -9.98 0.48
N THR A 161 -7.34 -9.33 0.51
CA THR A 161 -8.62 -10.01 0.74
C THR A 161 -9.10 -10.73 -0.53
N ASP A 162 -10.12 -11.59 -0.39
CA ASP A 162 -10.76 -12.26 -1.53
C ASP A 162 -11.50 -11.28 -2.46
N HIS A 163 -11.78 -10.08 -1.96
CA HIS A 163 -12.45 -9.02 -2.69
C HIS A 163 -11.50 -7.99 -3.29
N ALA A 164 -10.19 -8.21 -3.18
CA ALA A 164 -9.18 -7.31 -3.72
C ALA A 164 -9.12 -7.38 -5.24
N GLN A 165 -9.09 -6.23 -5.90
CA GLN A 165 -8.83 -6.11 -7.32
C GLN A 165 -7.32 -6.12 -7.57
N ARG A 166 -6.77 -7.28 -7.91
CA ARG A 166 -5.33 -7.53 -8.01
C ARG A 166 -4.65 -6.88 -9.21
N ASP A 167 -5.39 -6.60 -10.26
CA ASP A 167 -4.90 -5.92 -11.48
C ASP A 167 -4.86 -4.39 -11.34
N SER A 168 -5.35 -3.84 -10.22
CA SER A 168 -5.56 -2.42 -10.02
C SER A 168 -5.19 -1.99 -8.60
N VAL A 169 -3.90 -2.10 -8.27
CA VAL A 169 -3.35 -1.57 -7.03
C VAL A 169 -2.72 -0.21 -7.32
N TYR A 170 -3.08 0.80 -6.54
CA TYR A 170 -2.60 2.16 -6.73
C TYR A 170 -1.55 2.52 -5.69
N ILE A 171 -0.51 3.19 -6.13
CA ILE A 171 0.49 3.82 -5.28
C ILE A 171 0.36 5.33 -5.48
N LEU A 172 0.02 6.02 -4.41
CA LEU A 172 0.01 7.48 -4.37
C LEU A 172 1.29 7.93 -3.67
N ASN A 173 2.06 8.76 -4.32
CA ASN A 173 3.21 9.42 -3.71
C ASN A 173 3.13 10.93 -3.88
N GLN A 174 3.70 11.65 -2.92
CA GLN A 174 3.86 13.07 -2.99
C GLN A 174 5.30 13.38 -3.43
N ASP A 175 5.47 14.12 -4.53
CA ASP A 175 6.79 14.64 -4.85
C ASP A 175 7.12 15.87 -3.99
N GLY A 176 8.41 16.24 -3.96
CA GLY A 176 8.88 17.35 -3.13
C GLY A 176 8.21 18.71 -3.42
N GLN A 177 7.44 18.82 -4.50
CA GLN A 177 6.67 20.01 -4.90
C GLN A 177 5.19 19.95 -4.50
N ARG A 178 4.81 19.03 -3.62
CA ARG A 178 3.42 18.74 -3.18
C ARG A 178 2.49 18.23 -4.27
N ASN A 179 2.99 17.82 -5.44
CA ASN A 179 2.17 17.18 -6.45
C ASN A 179 1.96 15.72 -6.09
N MET A 180 0.71 15.27 -6.15
CA MET A 180 0.37 13.86 -5.97
C MET A 180 0.56 13.12 -7.29
N ARG A 181 1.36 12.06 -7.29
CA ARG A 181 1.54 11.15 -8.41
C ARG A 181 0.82 9.84 -8.12
N LEU A 182 -0.03 9.43 -9.04
CA LEU A 182 -0.73 8.16 -8.98
C LEU A 182 -0.07 7.18 -9.94
N ARG A 183 0.31 6.01 -9.44
CA ARG A 183 0.86 4.91 -10.24
C ARG A 183 -0.01 3.67 -10.03
N LYS A 184 -0.50 3.10 -11.12
CA LYS A 184 -1.23 1.83 -11.12
C LYS A 184 -0.26 0.66 -11.31
N VAL A 185 -0.42 -0.38 -10.50
CA VAL A 185 0.36 -1.63 -10.56
C VAL A 185 -0.61 -2.80 -10.70
N ASP A 186 -0.34 -3.67 -11.68
CA ASP A 186 -1.05 -4.93 -11.89
C ASP A 186 -0.25 -6.06 -11.25
N LEU A 187 -0.78 -6.64 -10.16
CA LEU A 187 -0.13 -7.74 -9.45
C LEU A 187 -0.41 -9.12 -10.07
N THR A 188 -1.24 -9.21 -11.10
CA THR A 188 -1.56 -10.48 -11.80
C THR A 188 -0.52 -10.83 -12.85
N SER A 189 0.23 -9.87 -13.35
CA SER A 189 1.17 -10.02 -14.46
C SER A 189 2.62 -9.92 -14.03
N PHE A 190 3.43 -10.92 -14.40
CA PHE A 190 4.90 -10.87 -14.23
C PHE A 190 5.55 -9.67 -14.92
N ALA A 191 4.97 -9.19 -16.02
CA ALA A 191 5.49 -8.03 -16.73
C ALA A 191 5.46 -6.75 -15.88
N SER A 192 4.45 -6.61 -15.04
CA SER A 192 4.29 -5.48 -14.13
C SER A 192 5.22 -5.56 -12.91
N LEU A 193 5.77 -6.74 -12.64
CA LEU A 193 6.62 -7.03 -11.49
C LEU A 193 8.10 -6.64 -11.72
N GLN A 194 8.40 -5.85 -12.75
CA GLN A 194 9.74 -5.28 -12.91
C GLN A 194 10.08 -4.40 -11.69
N ALA A 195 11.28 -4.59 -11.16
CA ALA A 195 11.72 -4.02 -9.89
C ALA A 195 11.42 -2.51 -9.71
N THR A 196 11.51 -1.73 -10.80
CA THR A 196 11.26 -0.28 -10.77
C THR A 196 9.79 0.08 -10.48
N ASN A 197 8.85 -0.77 -10.92
CA ASN A 197 7.41 -0.53 -10.73
C ASN A 197 6.92 -0.98 -9.36
N LEU A 198 7.65 -1.86 -8.70
CA LEU A 198 7.27 -2.44 -7.42
C LEU A 198 7.76 -1.66 -6.21
N MET A 199 8.79 -0.81 -6.37
CA MET A 199 9.36 -0.09 -5.25
C MET A 199 8.40 0.97 -4.72
N VAL A 200 8.20 0.97 -3.41
CA VAL A 200 7.52 2.00 -2.63
C VAL A 200 8.53 2.79 -1.82
N LYS A 201 8.23 4.05 -1.59
CA LYS A 201 9.07 5.00 -0.86
C LYS A 201 8.41 5.36 0.47
N PRO A 202 9.17 5.87 1.43
CA PRO A 202 8.59 6.44 2.64
C PRO A 202 7.50 7.47 2.31
N ASN A 203 6.41 7.43 3.08
CA ASN A 203 5.20 8.23 2.94
C ASN A 203 4.31 7.90 1.73
N ASP A 204 4.61 6.86 0.93
CA ASP A 204 3.69 6.37 -0.09
C ASP A 204 2.43 5.78 0.54
N ILE A 205 1.31 5.95 -0.16
CA ILE A 205 0.03 5.32 0.18
C ILE A 205 -0.26 4.25 -0.87
N ILE A 206 -0.39 3.01 -0.44
CA ILE A 206 -0.83 1.89 -1.26
C ILE A 206 -2.33 1.73 -1.05
N TYR A 207 -3.09 1.80 -2.13
CA TYR A 207 -4.53 1.60 -2.10
C TYR A 207 -4.93 0.42 -2.98
N VAL A 208 -5.53 -0.59 -2.35
CA VAL A 208 -6.07 -1.78 -3.01
C VAL A 208 -7.57 -1.62 -3.19
N GLN A 209 -8.01 -1.52 -4.45
CA GLN A 209 -9.42 -1.37 -4.75
C GLN A 209 -10.23 -2.63 -4.45
N PRO A 210 -11.50 -2.50 -4.04
CA PRO A 210 -12.45 -3.60 -4.04
C PRO A 210 -12.81 -4.02 -5.47
N ASN A 211 -13.03 -5.31 -5.68
CA ASN A 211 -13.53 -5.82 -6.95
C ASN A 211 -14.99 -5.41 -7.21
N LYS A 212 -15.43 -5.53 -8.46
CA LYS A 212 -16.79 -5.14 -8.88
C LYS A 212 -17.90 -5.90 -8.14
N TRP A 213 -17.64 -7.14 -7.72
CA TRP A 213 -18.58 -7.96 -6.96
C TRP A 213 -18.85 -7.39 -5.56
N LYS A 214 -17.81 -6.87 -4.88
CA LYS A 214 -18.02 -6.21 -3.58
C LYS A 214 -18.79 -4.90 -3.75
N GLN A 215 -18.49 -4.11 -4.78
CA GLN A 215 -19.24 -2.89 -5.07
C GLN A 215 -20.72 -3.20 -5.35
N PHE A 216 -20.99 -4.27 -6.12
CA PHE A 216 -22.36 -4.70 -6.39
C PHE A 216 -23.08 -5.20 -5.12
N ARG A 217 -22.42 -5.98 -4.26
CA ARG A 217 -23.02 -6.46 -3.00
C ARG A 217 -23.37 -5.31 -2.06
N VAL A 218 -22.47 -4.36 -1.85
CA VAL A 218 -22.76 -3.19 -1.02
C VAL A 218 -23.99 -2.43 -1.56
N ALA A 219 -24.03 -2.21 -2.86
CA ALA A 219 -25.18 -1.57 -3.49
C ALA A 219 -26.46 -2.43 -3.38
N SER A 220 -26.37 -3.76 -3.47
CA SER A 220 -27.52 -4.66 -3.36
C SER A 220 -28.00 -4.82 -1.91
N ASP A 221 -27.10 -4.81 -0.93
CA ASP A 221 -27.44 -4.90 0.49
C ASP A 221 -28.27 -3.66 0.93
N ASP A 222 -27.93 -2.48 0.43
CA ASP A 222 -28.74 -1.27 0.64
C ASP A 222 -30.12 -1.37 0.01
N PHE A 223 -30.27 -2.11 -1.11
CA PHE A 223 -31.53 -2.31 -1.82
C PHE A 223 -32.38 -3.45 -1.22
N THR A 224 -31.77 -4.50 -0.68
CA THR A 224 -32.46 -5.67 -0.15
C THR A 224 -32.89 -5.49 1.31
N SER A 225 -32.29 -4.57 2.04
CA SER A 225 -32.61 -4.30 3.45
C SER A 225 -34.12 -4.08 3.70
N PRO A 226 -34.87 -3.27 2.92
CA PRO A 226 -36.31 -3.10 3.13
C PRO A 226 -37.10 -4.37 2.82
N PHE A 227 -36.69 -5.19 1.86
CA PHE A 227 -37.39 -6.45 1.49
C PHE A 227 -37.20 -7.54 2.55
N VAL A 228 -36.03 -7.65 3.17
CA VAL A 228 -35.78 -8.57 4.28
C VAL A 228 -36.65 -8.22 5.49
N THR A 229 -36.87 -6.94 5.74
CA THR A 229 -37.75 -6.48 6.82
C THR A 229 -39.20 -6.85 6.55
N ILE A 230 -39.68 -6.71 5.29
CA ILE A 230 -41.04 -7.09 4.89
C ILE A 230 -41.27 -8.59 5.03
N THR A 231 -40.30 -9.47 4.63
CA THR A 231 -40.43 -10.90 4.77
C THR A 231 -40.46 -11.33 6.24
N LYS A 232 -39.70 -10.72 7.13
CA LYS A 232 -39.75 -10.98 8.59
C LYS A 232 -41.09 -10.57 9.22
N ILE A 233 -41.71 -9.50 8.72
CA ILE A 233 -43.02 -9.04 9.22
C ILE A 233 -44.15 -9.91 8.62
N ALA A 234 -44.05 -10.35 7.37
CA ALA A 234 -45.07 -11.15 6.71
C ALA A 234 -45.07 -12.64 7.11
N ALA A 235 -43.94 -13.19 7.57
CA ALA A 235 -43.83 -14.58 7.95
C ALA A 235 -44.88 -15.08 8.95
N PRO A 236 -45.23 -14.36 10.04
CA PRO A 236 -46.29 -14.80 10.97
C PRO A 236 -47.67 -14.82 10.36
N PHE A 237 -47.96 -13.94 9.37
CA PHE A 237 -49.28 -13.91 8.71
C PHE A 237 -49.49 -15.05 7.70
N VAL A 238 -48.41 -15.55 7.10
CA VAL A 238 -48.48 -16.72 6.20
C VAL A 238 -48.78 -18.00 7.00
N THR A 239 -48.20 -18.12 8.17
CA THR A 239 -48.41 -19.31 9.08
C THR A 239 -49.85 -19.32 9.62
N LEU A 240 -50.46 -18.17 9.92
CA LEU A 240 -51.83 -18.07 10.39
C LEU A 240 -52.87 -18.55 9.35
N LYS A 241 -52.59 -18.38 8.05
CA LYS A 241 -53.49 -18.81 6.96
C LYS A 241 -53.61 -20.33 6.86
N TYR A 242 -52.60 -21.10 7.36
CA TYR A 242 -52.62 -22.55 7.40
C TYR A 242 -53.25 -23.13 8.66
N LEU A 243 -53.39 -22.34 9.72
CA LEU A 243 -53.96 -22.73 11.01
C LEU A 243 -55.52 -22.62 11.06
N PHE A 244 -56.10 -21.84 10.14
CA PHE A 244 -57.57 -21.62 10.08
C PHE A 244 -58.23 -22.20 8.82
N ARG A 245 -57.62 -23.24 8.23
CA ARG A 245 -58.20 -23.99 7.11
C ARG A 245 -58.71 -25.35 7.57
N ASP A 246 -59.88 -25.37 8.16
CA ASP A 246 -60.79 -26.50 8.23
C ASP A 246 -61.94 -26.31 7.26
#